data_282a6721095906fafe227c5242414f7b
#
_entry.id   282a6721095906fafe227c5242414f7b
#
_cell.length_a   1.000
_cell.length_b   1.000
_cell.length_c   1.000
_cell.angle_alpha   90.00
_cell.angle_beta   90.00
_cell.angle_gamma   90.00
#
_symmetry.space_group_name_H-M   'P 1'
#
loop_
_entity.id
_entity.type
_entity.pdbx_description
1 polymer ?
#
loop_
_entity_poly.entity_id
_entity_poly.type
_entity_poly.pdbx_seq_one_letter_code
_entity_poly.pdbx_strand_id
1 'polypeptide(L)'
;MKSSFNILLHLALLALPAVGQAQLTCTTNNGALTITGYDGPGGAVSIPAAINGLPVTRIGDKAFGSCTNLTDVTIPNSITSIGQRAFYFCTSLTNVSIGTSVASIGQGGFCYCWSLPRVTIPAGVISIGGAAFYDCTSLTNVTIPTSVTSIGDHAFSFCTHLTSVTIPNCVTNIVW
;
A
#
# COMPACT_ATOMS: atom_id res chain seq x y z
N MET A 1 -30.88 0.99 15.25
CA MET A 1 -30.39 1.74 14.09
C MET A 1 -29.17 2.51 14.53
N LYS A 2 -27.92 2.03 14.20
CA LYS A 2 -26.69 2.76 14.49
C LYS A 2 -26.38 3.62 13.27
N SER A 3 -26.61 4.92 13.40
CA SER A 3 -26.28 5.91 12.38
C SER A 3 -24.78 5.95 12.16
N SER A 4 -24.34 5.52 10.97
CA SER A 4 -22.96 5.72 10.53
C SER A 4 -22.78 7.19 10.15
N PHE A 5 -22.24 7.98 11.05
CA PHE A 5 -21.81 9.33 10.73
C PHE A 5 -20.55 9.26 9.85
N ASN A 6 -20.72 9.37 8.54
CA ASN A 6 -19.62 9.68 7.62
C ASN A 6 -19.27 11.16 7.78
N ILE A 7 -18.31 11.47 8.64
CA ILE A 7 -17.71 12.79 8.67
C ILE A 7 -16.62 12.80 7.63
N LEU A 8 -16.89 13.43 6.49
CA LEU A 8 -15.88 13.77 5.49
C LEU A 8 -15.03 14.89 6.09
N LEU A 9 -13.97 14.52 6.80
CA LEU A 9 -13.08 15.50 7.41
C LEU A 9 -11.98 15.84 6.38
N HIS A 10 -12.19 16.91 5.62
CA HIS A 10 -11.12 17.58 4.89
C HIS A 10 -10.23 18.27 5.92
N LEU A 11 -9.18 17.60 6.37
CA LEU A 11 -8.22 18.20 7.28
C LEU A 11 -7.08 18.79 6.48
N ALA A 12 -7.13 20.12 6.31
CA ALA A 12 -5.94 20.90 6.05
C ALA A 12 -5.13 20.92 7.35
N LEU A 13 -4.03 20.19 7.42
CA LEU A 13 -3.11 20.22 8.55
C LEU A 13 -2.32 21.53 8.50
N LEU A 14 -2.68 22.48 9.38
CA LEU A 14 -2.00 23.76 9.53
C LEU A 14 -0.66 23.60 10.26
N ALA A 15 0.38 24.16 9.63
CA ALA A 15 1.65 24.65 10.19
C ALA A 15 2.83 23.69 10.33
N LEU A 16 3.58 23.56 9.24
CA LEU A 16 5.05 23.70 9.21
C LEU A 16 5.44 24.13 7.77
N PRO A 17 6.54 24.88 7.55
CA PRO A 17 6.79 25.50 6.26
C PRO A 17 7.12 24.48 5.17
N ALA A 18 6.28 24.45 4.23
CA ALA A 18 6.36 24.12 2.81
C ALA A 18 7.48 23.18 2.31
N VAL A 19 7.17 21.88 2.22
CA VAL A 19 7.29 21.17 0.95
C VAL A 19 6.06 20.26 0.89
N GLY A 20 5.09 20.56 0.00
CA GLY A 20 3.95 19.77 -0.37
C GLY A 20 3.28 18.94 0.74
N GLN A 21 2.41 19.53 1.55
CA GLN A 21 1.63 18.74 2.51
C GLN A 21 0.74 17.77 1.73
N ALA A 22 0.96 16.48 1.95
CA ALA A 22 0.12 15.42 1.43
C ALA A 22 -1.31 15.61 1.92
N GLN A 23 -2.24 15.85 1.01
CA GLN A 23 -3.66 15.90 1.34
C GLN A 23 -4.19 14.47 1.38
N LEU A 24 -4.37 13.95 2.60
CA LEU A 24 -4.95 12.64 2.83
C LEU A 24 -6.43 12.79 3.16
N THR A 25 -7.28 12.13 2.40
CA THR A 25 -8.69 11.95 2.75
C THR A 25 -8.82 10.69 3.61
N CYS A 26 -9.55 10.81 4.71
CA CYS A 26 -9.71 9.72 5.65
C CYS A 26 -11.18 9.53 6.05
N THR A 27 -11.54 8.30 6.38
CA THR A 27 -12.80 7.97 7.06
C THR A 27 -12.52 7.36 8.42
N THR A 28 -13.41 7.63 9.37
CA THR A 28 -13.32 7.09 10.73
C THR A 28 -14.17 5.83 10.86
N ASN A 29 -13.58 4.76 11.41
CA ASN A 29 -14.31 3.56 11.75
C ASN A 29 -13.81 3.02 13.10
N ASN A 30 -14.71 2.88 14.09
CA ASN A 30 -14.40 2.35 15.42
C ASN A 30 -13.20 3.01 16.11
N GLY A 31 -13.07 4.35 16.01
CA GLY A 31 -11.98 5.09 16.66
C GLY A 31 -10.64 5.03 15.93
N ALA A 32 -10.58 4.48 14.74
CA ALA A 32 -9.40 4.44 13.90
C ALA A 32 -9.67 5.05 12.53
N LEU A 33 -8.62 5.47 11.82
CA LEU A 33 -8.70 6.09 10.50
C LEU A 33 -8.29 5.11 9.41
N THR A 34 -9.04 5.16 8.31
CA THR A 34 -8.69 4.57 7.02
C THR A 34 -8.42 5.69 6.04
N ILE A 35 -7.25 5.70 5.40
CA ILE A 35 -6.97 6.61 4.28
C ILE A 35 -7.80 6.15 3.09
N THR A 36 -8.59 7.04 2.51
CA THR A 36 -9.49 6.76 1.38
C THR A 36 -9.10 7.51 0.12
N GLY A 37 -8.16 8.45 0.21
CA GLY A 37 -7.67 9.20 -0.95
C GLY A 37 -6.43 10.02 -0.65
N TYR A 38 -5.73 10.37 -1.72
CA TYR A 38 -4.58 11.26 -1.75
C TYR A 38 -4.68 12.16 -2.99
N ASP A 39 -4.63 13.46 -2.78
CA ASP A 39 -4.67 14.49 -3.84
C ASP A 39 -3.47 15.44 -3.81
N GLY A 40 -2.40 15.02 -3.13
CA GLY A 40 -1.16 15.79 -3.08
C GLY A 40 -0.35 15.75 -4.38
N PRO A 41 0.72 16.57 -4.46
CA PRO A 41 1.50 16.77 -5.69
C PRO A 41 2.34 15.55 -6.12
N GLY A 42 2.45 14.52 -5.29
CA GLY A 42 3.37 13.40 -5.47
C GLY A 42 4.71 13.60 -4.74
N GLY A 43 5.79 13.03 -5.30
CA GLY A 43 7.08 12.97 -4.62
C GLY A 43 7.12 11.96 -3.48
N ALA A 44 7.86 12.27 -2.42
CA ALA A 44 7.96 11.39 -1.25
C ALA A 44 6.84 11.65 -0.25
N VAL A 45 6.08 10.61 0.09
CA VAL A 45 4.96 10.68 1.04
C VAL A 45 5.24 9.78 2.25
N SER A 46 5.22 10.38 3.43
CA SER A 46 5.23 9.64 4.70
C SER A 46 3.82 9.62 5.29
N ILE A 47 3.23 8.43 5.36
CA ILE A 47 1.91 8.25 5.95
C ILE A 47 2.03 8.39 7.47
N PRO A 48 1.26 9.30 8.11
CA PRO A 48 1.32 9.47 9.55
C PRO A 48 0.71 8.28 10.29
N ALA A 49 1.30 7.90 11.42
CA ALA A 49 0.76 6.82 12.27
C ALA A 49 -0.56 7.21 12.95
N ALA A 50 -0.80 8.51 13.14
CA ALA A 50 -2.02 9.05 13.72
C ALA A 50 -2.32 10.43 13.11
N ILE A 51 -3.60 10.80 13.04
CA ILE A 51 -4.10 12.12 12.64
C ILE A 51 -5.11 12.55 13.72
N ASN A 52 -4.90 13.73 14.31
CA ASN A 52 -5.74 14.28 15.41
C ASN A 52 -5.95 13.30 16.58
N GLY A 53 -4.91 12.58 16.95
CA GLY A 53 -4.95 11.62 18.05
C GLY A 53 -5.62 10.27 17.70
N LEU A 54 -6.18 10.12 16.51
CA LEU A 54 -6.75 8.86 16.03
C LEU A 54 -5.71 8.06 15.23
N PRO A 55 -5.49 6.77 15.51
CA PRO A 55 -4.53 5.95 14.79
C PRO A 55 -4.98 5.73 13.35
N VAL A 56 -4.04 5.85 12.41
CA VAL A 56 -4.23 5.47 11.01
C VAL A 56 -3.88 4.00 10.88
N THR A 57 -4.89 3.15 10.63
CA THR A 57 -4.72 1.69 10.69
C THR A 57 -4.88 0.99 9.35
N ARG A 58 -5.40 1.68 8.34
CA ARG A 58 -5.64 1.08 7.02
C ARG A 58 -5.37 2.06 5.89
N ILE A 59 -4.83 1.55 4.80
CA ILE A 59 -4.88 2.20 3.49
C ILE A 59 -6.04 1.58 2.73
N GLY A 60 -7.05 2.38 2.40
CA GLY A 60 -8.28 1.95 1.73
C GLY A 60 -8.06 1.63 0.25
N ASP A 61 -9.12 1.13 -0.37
CA ASP A 61 -9.11 0.78 -1.79
C ASP A 61 -8.86 2.03 -2.64
N LYS A 62 -7.92 1.92 -3.58
CA LYS A 62 -7.53 2.99 -4.52
C LYS A 62 -7.04 4.29 -3.86
N ALA A 63 -6.68 4.28 -2.57
CA ALA A 63 -6.34 5.50 -1.81
C ALA A 63 -5.24 6.35 -2.46
N PHE A 64 -4.25 5.73 -3.10
CA PHE A 64 -3.19 6.37 -3.88
C PHE A 64 -3.24 5.94 -5.37
N GLY A 65 -4.41 5.45 -5.82
CA GLY A 65 -4.55 4.97 -7.21
C GLY A 65 -4.31 6.08 -8.22
N SER A 66 -3.50 5.79 -9.24
CA SER A 66 -3.12 6.74 -10.30
C SER A 66 -2.33 7.96 -9.84
N CYS A 67 -1.67 7.90 -8.68
CA CYS A 67 -0.73 8.94 -8.26
C CYS A 67 0.59 8.78 -9.03
N THR A 68 0.58 9.15 -10.31
CA THR A 68 1.70 8.93 -11.24
C THR A 68 2.98 9.68 -10.86
N ASN A 69 2.88 10.73 -10.06
CA ASN A 69 4.02 11.52 -9.55
C ASN A 69 4.54 11.05 -8.19
N LEU A 70 3.93 10.03 -7.56
CA LEU A 70 4.40 9.48 -6.29
C LEU A 70 5.70 8.71 -6.53
N THR A 71 6.80 9.13 -5.89
CA THR A 71 8.13 8.50 -6.06
C THR A 71 8.49 7.58 -4.90
N ASP A 72 8.09 7.96 -3.69
CA ASP A 72 8.42 7.24 -2.45
C ASP A 72 7.22 7.21 -1.52
N VAL A 73 7.01 6.08 -0.86
CA VAL A 73 5.99 5.98 0.19
C VAL A 73 6.53 5.25 1.42
N THR A 74 6.34 5.87 2.59
CA THR A 74 6.62 5.23 3.88
C THR A 74 5.30 4.91 4.57
N ILE A 75 5.05 3.61 4.76
CA ILE A 75 3.86 3.06 5.42
C ILE A 75 4.24 2.70 6.85
N PRO A 76 3.66 3.35 7.89
CA PRO A 76 4.03 3.16 9.28
C PRO A 76 3.53 1.82 9.84
N ASN A 77 4.10 1.42 10.98
CA ASN A 77 3.70 0.19 11.68
C ASN A 77 2.27 0.22 12.24
N SER A 78 1.59 1.36 12.28
CA SER A 78 0.17 1.42 12.65
C SER A 78 -0.76 0.83 11.59
N ILE A 79 -0.30 0.73 10.33
CA ILE A 79 -1.09 0.16 9.23
C ILE A 79 -1.09 -1.36 9.32
N THR A 80 -2.28 -1.93 9.31
CA THR A 80 -2.51 -3.39 9.36
C THR A 80 -2.91 -3.98 8.01
N SER A 81 -3.40 -3.18 7.07
CA SER A 81 -3.78 -3.67 5.74
C SER A 81 -3.64 -2.60 4.66
N ILE A 82 -3.23 -3.05 3.48
CA ILE A 82 -3.21 -2.29 2.24
C ILE A 82 -4.38 -2.78 1.39
N GLY A 83 -5.29 -1.86 1.04
CA GLY A 83 -6.53 -2.15 0.31
C GLY A 83 -6.32 -2.52 -1.15
N GLN A 84 -7.42 -2.88 -1.81
CA GLN A 84 -7.44 -3.21 -3.22
C GLN A 84 -7.00 -2.02 -4.07
N ARG A 85 -6.03 -2.24 -4.98
CA ARG A 85 -5.52 -1.21 -5.90
C ARG A 85 -5.02 0.06 -5.17
N ALA A 86 -4.60 -0.05 -3.93
CA ALA A 86 -4.23 1.09 -3.09
C ALA A 86 -3.18 1.98 -3.75
N PHE A 87 -2.18 1.41 -4.43
CA PHE A 87 -1.13 2.09 -5.20
C PHE A 87 -1.14 1.68 -6.68
N TYR A 88 -2.33 1.36 -7.20
CA TYR A 88 -2.51 1.02 -8.61
C TYR A 88 -2.05 2.17 -9.51
N PHE A 89 -1.25 1.85 -10.53
CA PHE A 89 -0.78 2.82 -11.52
C PHE A 89 0.03 3.99 -10.93
N CYS A 90 0.78 3.76 -9.84
CA CYS A 90 1.79 4.69 -9.34
C CYS A 90 3.09 4.51 -10.14
N THR A 91 3.09 4.99 -11.37
CA THR A 91 4.10 4.65 -12.39
C THR A 91 5.50 5.15 -12.07
N SER A 92 5.64 6.21 -11.28
CA SER A 92 6.93 6.77 -10.84
C SER A 92 7.39 6.25 -9.48
N LEU A 93 6.66 5.31 -8.84
CA LEU A 93 7.01 4.79 -7.53
C LEU A 93 8.31 3.97 -7.61
N THR A 94 9.38 4.50 -7.00
CA THR A 94 10.70 3.87 -6.99
C THR A 94 11.03 3.23 -5.65
N ASN A 95 10.38 3.67 -4.57
CA ASN A 95 10.64 3.15 -3.24
C ASN A 95 9.36 3.00 -2.42
N VAL A 96 9.24 1.86 -1.75
CA VAL A 96 8.16 1.60 -0.80
C VAL A 96 8.73 0.96 0.46
N SER A 97 8.48 1.60 1.61
CA SER A 97 8.76 1.03 2.93
C SER A 97 7.45 0.60 3.56
N ILE A 98 7.27 -0.70 3.79
CA ILE A 98 6.03 -1.28 4.32
C ILE A 98 6.24 -1.60 5.80
N GLY A 99 5.39 -1.07 6.67
CA GLY A 99 5.42 -1.32 8.10
C GLY A 99 5.21 -2.80 8.46
N THR A 100 5.84 -3.24 9.54
CA THR A 100 5.87 -4.66 9.93
C THR A 100 4.53 -5.22 10.42
N SER A 101 3.56 -4.36 10.74
CA SER A 101 2.21 -4.77 11.17
C SER A 101 1.25 -5.04 10.00
N VAL A 102 1.66 -4.77 8.76
CA VAL A 102 0.82 -5.07 7.58
C VAL A 102 0.65 -6.57 7.45
N ALA A 103 -0.59 -7.03 7.59
CA ALA A 103 -0.96 -8.45 7.47
C ALA A 103 -1.41 -8.86 6.06
N SER A 104 -1.87 -7.90 5.24
CA SER A 104 -2.34 -8.20 3.90
C SER A 104 -2.05 -7.09 2.90
N ILE A 105 -1.69 -7.51 1.68
CA ILE A 105 -1.62 -6.66 0.50
C ILE A 105 -2.79 -7.04 -0.40
N GLY A 106 -3.70 -6.11 -0.65
CA GLY A 106 -4.92 -6.33 -1.42
C GLY A 106 -4.69 -6.61 -2.89
N GLN A 107 -5.73 -7.06 -3.57
CA GLN A 107 -5.70 -7.30 -5.02
C GLN A 107 -5.24 -6.06 -5.77
N GLY A 108 -4.24 -6.21 -6.66
CA GLY A 108 -3.69 -5.12 -7.45
C GLY A 108 -3.04 -4.00 -6.63
N GLY A 109 -2.66 -4.28 -5.37
CA GLY A 109 -2.19 -3.27 -4.42
C GLY A 109 -1.10 -2.35 -4.96
N PHE A 110 -0.15 -2.87 -5.73
CA PHE A 110 0.94 -2.18 -6.43
C PHE A 110 0.97 -2.49 -7.94
N CYS A 111 -0.18 -2.84 -8.52
CA CYS A 111 -0.27 -3.16 -9.93
C CYS A 111 0.10 -1.94 -10.81
N TYR A 112 0.90 -2.15 -11.85
CA TYR A 112 1.43 -1.12 -12.75
C TYR A 112 2.35 -0.08 -12.07
N CYS A 113 3.07 -0.46 -11.01
CA CYS A 113 4.16 0.33 -10.46
C CYS A 113 5.45 0.07 -11.28
N TRP A 114 5.50 0.60 -12.49
CA TRP A 114 6.52 0.25 -13.48
C TRP A 114 7.95 0.58 -13.05
N SER A 115 8.12 1.62 -12.24
CA SER A 115 9.44 2.10 -11.80
C SER A 115 9.93 1.45 -10.49
N LEU A 116 9.18 0.49 -9.90
CA LEU A 116 9.52 -0.12 -8.62
C LEU A 116 10.56 -1.24 -8.79
N PRO A 117 11.84 -1.02 -8.40
CA PRO A 117 12.89 -1.98 -8.67
C PRO A 117 12.96 -3.11 -7.64
N ARG A 118 12.45 -2.87 -6.45
CA ARG A 118 12.44 -3.84 -5.33
C ARG A 118 11.29 -3.58 -4.37
N VAL A 119 10.84 -4.63 -3.72
CA VAL A 119 9.92 -4.55 -2.60
C VAL A 119 10.35 -5.55 -1.51
N THR A 120 10.37 -5.08 -0.27
CA THR A 120 10.54 -5.97 0.88
C THR A 120 9.17 -6.20 1.49
N ILE A 121 8.70 -7.45 1.43
CA ILE A 121 7.43 -7.85 2.06
C ILE A 121 7.73 -8.15 3.53
N PRO A 122 7.10 -7.44 4.49
CA PRO A 122 7.37 -7.63 5.90
C PRO A 122 6.94 -9.01 6.41
N ALA A 123 7.61 -9.47 7.47
CA ALA A 123 7.29 -10.75 8.12
C ALA A 123 5.89 -10.80 8.77
N GLY A 124 5.17 -9.69 8.84
CA GLY A 124 3.75 -9.64 9.28
C GLY A 124 2.76 -10.05 8.19
N VAL A 125 3.16 -10.04 6.90
CA VAL A 125 2.24 -10.30 5.79
C VAL A 125 1.89 -11.78 5.73
N ILE A 126 0.59 -12.06 5.74
CA ILE A 126 0.00 -13.41 5.66
C ILE A 126 -0.50 -13.70 4.26
N SER A 127 -1.02 -12.67 3.55
CA SER A 127 -1.60 -12.83 2.23
C SER A 127 -1.18 -11.74 1.25
N ILE A 128 -0.90 -12.16 0.01
CA ILE A 128 -0.65 -11.31 -1.15
C ILE A 128 -1.80 -11.54 -2.13
N GLY A 129 -2.57 -10.49 -2.41
CA GLY A 129 -3.73 -10.56 -3.30
C GLY A 129 -3.38 -10.82 -4.75
N GLY A 130 -4.39 -11.20 -5.54
CA GLY A 130 -4.22 -11.38 -6.98
C GLY A 130 -3.73 -10.10 -7.66
N ALA A 131 -2.85 -10.24 -8.66
CA ALA A 131 -2.26 -9.13 -9.39
C ALA A 131 -1.57 -8.06 -8.50
N ALA A 132 -1.20 -8.38 -7.26
CA ALA A 132 -0.70 -7.39 -6.29
C ALA A 132 0.51 -6.60 -6.81
N PHE A 133 1.39 -7.22 -7.59
CA PHE A 133 2.56 -6.62 -8.25
C PHE A 133 2.53 -6.88 -9.78
N TYR A 134 1.33 -7.00 -10.34
CA TYR A 134 1.17 -7.23 -11.78
C TYR A 134 1.79 -6.09 -12.58
N ASP A 135 2.55 -6.42 -13.61
CA ASP A 135 3.22 -5.47 -14.51
C ASP A 135 4.13 -4.46 -13.78
N CYS A 136 4.78 -4.87 -12.68
CA CYS A 136 5.88 -4.14 -12.08
C CYS A 136 7.16 -4.41 -12.89
N THR A 137 7.27 -3.83 -14.07
CA THR A 137 8.28 -4.19 -15.07
C THR A 137 9.72 -4.00 -14.60
N SER A 138 10.00 -3.02 -13.73
CA SER A 138 11.34 -2.81 -13.17
C SER A 138 11.69 -3.70 -11.99
N LEU A 139 10.74 -4.51 -11.49
CA LEU A 139 10.95 -5.32 -10.28
C LEU A 139 11.96 -6.44 -10.55
N THR A 140 13.10 -6.38 -9.86
CA THR A 140 14.21 -7.33 -10.07
C THR A 140 14.31 -8.39 -8.97
N ASN A 141 13.83 -8.06 -7.77
CA ASN A 141 13.94 -8.94 -6.61
C ASN A 141 12.75 -8.79 -5.67
N VAL A 142 12.22 -9.94 -5.22
CA VAL A 142 11.19 -10.04 -4.19
C VAL A 142 11.56 -11.14 -3.22
N THR A 143 11.57 -10.81 -1.93
CA THR A 143 11.69 -11.82 -0.88
C THR A 143 10.31 -12.01 -0.25
N ILE A 144 9.76 -13.22 -0.36
CA ILE A 144 8.49 -13.60 0.25
C ILE A 144 8.80 -14.23 1.62
N PRO A 145 8.33 -13.63 2.72
CA PRO A 145 8.59 -14.16 4.06
C PRO A 145 7.80 -15.44 4.34
N THR A 146 8.27 -16.23 5.30
CA THR A 146 7.64 -17.50 5.69
C THR A 146 6.26 -17.33 6.37
N SER A 147 5.87 -16.09 6.68
CA SER A 147 4.51 -15.78 7.16
C SER A 147 3.44 -15.85 6.08
N VAL A 148 3.83 -15.70 4.80
CA VAL A 148 2.86 -15.70 3.68
C VAL A 148 2.35 -17.11 3.45
N THR A 149 1.04 -17.30 3.56
CA THR A 149 0.35 -18.58 3.34
C THR A 149 -0.46 -18.62 2.05
N SER A 150 -0.77 -17.45 1.46
CA SER A 150 -1.51 -17.37 0.19
C SER A 150 -0.97 -16.30 -0.73
N ILE A 151 -0.89 -16.63 -2.02
CA ILE A 151 -0.53 -15.73 -3.12
C ILE A 151 -1.63 -15.89 -4.18
N GLY A 152 -2.29 -14.77 -4.51
CA GLY A 152 -3.35 -14.75 -5.50
C GLY A 152 -2.85 -14.85 -6.94
N ASP A 153 -3.78 -15.07 -7.84
CA ASP A 153 -3.52 -15.20 -9.27
C ASP A 153 -2.78 -13.99 -9.85
N HIS A 154 -1.88 -14.26 -10.78
CA HIS A 154 -1.11 -13.19 -11.46
C HIS A 154 -0.35 -12.23 -10.56
N ALA A 155 -0.08 -12.57 -9.28
CA ALA A 155 0.50 -11.64 -8.29
C ALA A 155 1.80 -10.97 -8.77
N PHE A 156 2.62 -11.67 -9.56
CA PHE A 156 3.89 -11.17 -10.13
C PHE A 156 3.94 -11.31 -11.67
N SER A 157 2.81 -11.48 -12.33
CA SER A 157 2.78 -11.59 -13.80
C SER A 157 3.27 -10.30 -14.45
N PHE A 158 3.94 -10.43 -15.58
CA PHE A 158 4.54 -9.32 -16.35
C PHE A 158 5.63 -8.52 -15.60
N CYS A 159 6.20 -9.04 -14.51
CA CYS A 159 7.41 -8.48 -13.90
C CYS A 159 8.64 -8.89 -14.75
N THR A 160 8.83 -8.26 -15.91
CA THR A 160 9.77 -8.73 -16.96
C THR A 160 11.24 -8.72 -16.56
N HIS A 161 11.64 -7.95 -15.54
CA HIS A 161 13.00 -7.93 -14.98
C HIS A 161 13.16 -8.83 -13.75
N LEU A 162 12.11 -9.54 -13.32
CA LEU A 162 12.17 -10.42 -12.15
C LEU A 162 12.84 -11.75 -12.54
N THR A 163 14.06 -11.95 -12.06
CA THR A 163 14.88 -13.11 -12.43
C THR A 163 14.57 -14.35 -11.60
N SER A 164 14.14 -14.16 -10.36
CA SER A 164 13.78 -15.27 -9.47
C SER A 164 12.86 -14.82 -8.34
N VAL A 165 11.99 -15.72 -7.91
CA VAL A 165 11.17 -15.60 -6.70
C VAL A 165 11.28 -16.92 -5.93
N THR A 166 11.66 -16.84 -4.67
CA THR A 166 11.61 -18.02 -3.79
C THR A 166 10.27 -18.02 -3.09
N ILE A 167 9.48 -19.04 -3.33
CA ILE A 167 8.18 -19.24 -2.67
C ILE A 167 8.41 -20.14 -1.46
N PRO A 168 8.11 -19.67 -0.22
CA PRO A 168 8.26 -20.49 0.98
C PRO A 168 7.31 -21.69 0.99
N ASN A 169 7.73 -22.78 1.64
CA ASN A 169 6.92 -24.00 1.75
C ASN A 169 5.60 -23.82 2.51
N CYS A 170 5.44 -22.73 3.24
CA CYS A 170 4.21 -22.36 3.95
C CYS A 170 3.12 -21.79 3.05
N VAL A 171 3.44 -21.47 1.79
CA VAL A 171 2.43 -21.05 0.81
C VAL A 171 1.65 -22.28 0.36
N THR A 172 0.45 -22.43 0.88
CA THR A 172 -0.43 -23.58 0.59
C THR A 172 -1.48 -23.27 -0.48
N ASN A 173 -1.65 -22.00 -0.83
CA ASN A 173 -2.62 -21.56 -1.83
C ASN A 173 -1.94 -20.62 -2.84
N ILE A 174 -1.71 -21.12 -4.05
CA ILE A 174 -1.26 -20.34 -5.20
C ILE A 174 -2.33 -20.49 -6.27
N VAL A 175 -2.93 -19.39 -6.68
CA VAL A 175 -3.87 -19.35 -7.81
C VAL A 175 -3.09 -18.85 -9.03
N TRP A 176 -3.24 -19.56 -10.17
CA TRP A 176 -2.53 -19.29 -11.42
C TRP A 176 -3.39 -18.51 -12.40
#